data_24c9908705bc665eea84cf47734eef91
#
_entry.id   24c9908705bc665eea84cf47734eef91
#
_cell.length_a   1.000
_cell.length_b   1.000
_cell.length_c   1.000
_cell.angle_alpha   90.00
_cell.angle_beta   90.00
_cell.angle_gamma   90.00
#
_symmetry.space_group_name_H-M   'P 1'
#
loop_
_entity.id
_entity.type
_entity.pdbx_description
1 polymer ?
#
loop_
_entity_poly.entity_id
_entity_poly.type
_entity_poly.pdbx_seq_one_letter_code
_entity_poly.pdbx_strand_id
1 'polypeptide(L)'
;MQPNFEIMLQYVKCLIIGSGPAGYTAGIYTSRADLKPLLIEGIQVGGQLTITNEVENFPGYPEGSSGPVIMEDIRNQALHVGVEMRPGIVTKVDFSSRPFHCWVDDKDEIVADTVIVATGAQARWLGLPS
;
A
#
# COMPACT_ATOMS: atom_id res chain seq x y z
N MET A 1 33.89 4.77 -8.67
CA MET A 1 33.29 3.86 -7.69
C MET A 1 31.88 3.49 -8.18
N GLN A 2 31.66 2.23 -8.52
CA GLN A 2 30.32 1.81 -8.91
C GLN A 2 29.44 1.73 -7.66
N PRO A 3 28.21 2.28 -7.70
CA PRO A 3 27.31 2.09 -6.57
C PRO A 3 27.03 0.59 -6.40
N ASN A 4 27.23 0.11 -5.18
CA ASN A 4 26.85 -1.25 -4.84
C ASN A 4 25.32 -1.35 -4.86
N PHE A 5 24.77 -1.90 -5.94
CA PHE A 5 23.38 -2.28 -6.02
C PHE A 5 23.20 -3.60 -5.25
N GLU A 6 23.22 -3.51 -3.93
CA GLU A 6 22.92 -4.68 -3.12
C GLU A 6 21.44 -5.03 -3.27
N ILE A 7 21.17 -6.27 -3.71
CA ILE A 7 19.84 -6.84 -3.70
C ILE A 7 19.49 -7.13 -2.24
N MET A 8 18.43 -6.52 -1.74
CA MET A 8 17.96 -6.76 -0.39
C MET A 8 16.98 -7.93 -0.37
N LEU A 9 17.19 -8.84 0.57
CA LEU A 9 16.23 -9.88 0.93
C LEU A 9 15.69 -9.54 2.32
N GLN A 10 14.38 -9.35 2.42
CA GLN A 10 13.72 -9.03 3.67
C GLN A 10 12.63 -10.05 3.98
N TYR A 11 12.56 -10.48 5.23
CA TYR A 11 11.52 -11.37 5.71
C TYR A 11 10.52 -10.59 6.56
N VAL A 12 9.22 -10.74 6.29
CA VAL A 12 8.16 -10.07 7.03
C VAL A 12 7.02 -11.04 7.35
N LYS A 13 6.32 -10.79 8.45
CA LYS A 13 5.12 -11.57 8.79
C LYS A 13 3.94 -11.22 7.91
N CYS A 14 3.79 -9.93 7.61
CA CYS A 14 2.67 -9.42 6.82
C CYS A 14 3.18 -8.37 5.83
N LEU A 15 2.95 -8.62 4.56
CA LEU A 15 3.21 -7.66 3.48
C LEU A 15 1.88 -7.12 2.98
N ILE A 16 1.78 -5.80 2.86
CA ILE A 16 0.62 -5.12 2.28
C ILE A 16 1.06 -4.47 0.98
N ILE A 17 0.38 -4.80 -0.10
CA ILE A 17 0.67 -4.26 -1.43
C ILE A 17 -0.39 -3.22 -1.77
N GLY A 18 -0.01 -1.95 -1.71
CA GLY A 18 -0.85 -0.82 -2.04
C GLY A 18 -1.08 0.14 -0.88
N SER A 19 -1.29 1.41 -1.21
CA SER A 19 -1.36 2.53 -0.25
C SER A 19 -2.64 3.36 -0.39
N GLY A 20 -3.72 2.79 -0.90
CA GLY A 20 -5.03 3.39 -0.83
C GLY A 20 -5.67 3.21 0.56
N PRO A 21 -6.96 3.56 0.70
CA PRO A 21 -7.66 3.41 1.98
C PRO A 21 -7.62 1.99 2.52
N ALA A 22 -7.77 1.00 1.63
CA ALA A 22 -7.76 -0.41 2.01
C ALA A 22 -6.39 -0.84 2.55
N GLY A 23 -5.30 -0.44 1.89
CA GLY A 23 -3.94 -0.78 2.31
C GLY A 23 -3.59 -0.17 3.66
N TYR A 24 -3.82 1.11 3.84
CA TYR A 24 -3.55 1.77 5.12
C TYR A 24 -4.44 1.22 6.25
N THR A 25 -5.72 0.96 5.97
CA THR A 25 -6.62 0.36 6.97
C THR A 25 -6.13 -1.01 7.40
N ALA A 26 -5.75 -1.86 6.44
CA ALA A 26 -5.15 -3.15 6.74
C ALA A 26 -3.87 -3.00 7.58
N GLY A 27 -3.04 -2.01 7.26
CA GLY A 27 -1.85 -1.68 8.03
C GLY A 27 -2.15 -1.33 9.48
N ILE A 28 -3.16 -0.50 9.70
CA ILE A 28 -3.57 -0.10 11.05
C ILE A 28 -3.96 -1.33 11.88
N TYR A 29 -4.82 -2.18 11.34
CA TYR A 29 -5.29 -3.37 12.08
C TYR A 29 -4.19 -4.40 12.30
N THR A 30 -3.36 -4.66 11.30
CA THR A 30 -2.27 -5.65 11.42
C THR A 30 -1.15 -5.15 12.34
N SER A 31 -0.87 -3.85 12.34
CA SER A 31 0.07 -3.26 13.29
C SER A 31 -0.43 -3.36 14.72
N ARG A 32 -1.72 -3.07 14.93
CA ARG A 32 -2.35 -3.23 16.25
C ARG A 32 -2.36 -4.68 16.75
N ALA A 33 -2.34 -5.65 15.83
CA ALA A 33 -2.22 -7.07 16.16
C ALA A 33 -0.75 -7.53 16.32
N ASP A 34 0.19 -6.62 16.35
CA ASP A 34 1.64 -6.88 16.48
C ASP A 34 2.21 -7.76 15.37
N LEU A 35 1.68 -7.64 14.17
CA LEU A 35 2.18 -8.37 12.99
C LEU A 35 3.32 -7.63 12.27
N LYS A 36 3.66 -6.43 12.71
CA LYS A 36 4.74 -5.61 12.13
C LYS A 36 4.65 -5.53 10.61
N PRO A 37 3.55 -4.99 10.07
CA PRO A 37 3.33 -4.99 8.62
C PRO A 37 4.32 -4.09 7.90
N LEU A 38 4.75 -4.54 6.72
CA LEU A 38 5.43 -3.73 5.72
C LEU A 38 4.43 -3.41 4.61
N LEU A 39 4.27 -2.14 4.29
CA LEU A 39 3.39 -1.68 3.23
C LEU A 39 4.22 -1.10 2.09
N ILE A 40 4.05 -1.63 0.88
CA ILE A 40 4.68 -1.11 -0.34
C ILE A 40 3.69 -0.15 -1.00
N GLU A 41 4.10 1.11 -1.16
CA GLU A 41 3.19 2.20 -1.48
C GLU A 41 2.69 2.21 -2.93
N GLY A 42 3.47 1.69 -3.87
CA GLY A 42 3.07 1.67 -5.29
C GLY A 42 3.27 3.01 -5.99
N ILE A 43 2.67 3.14 -7.17
CA ILE A 43 2.83 4.34 -8.03
C ILE A 43 1.99 5.50 -7.50
N GLN A 44 0.73 5.23 -7.18
CA GLN A 44 -0.22 6.25 -6.71
C GLN A 44 -0.41 6.13 -5.21
N VAL A 45 0.45 6.83 -4.46
CA VAL A 45 0.38 6.85 -3.00
C VAL A 45 -0.95 7.49 -2.56
N GLY A 46 -1.69 6.80 -1.69
CA GLY A 46 -3.01 7.24 -1.24
C GLY A 46 -4.16 6.82 -2.14
N GLY A 47 -3.89 6.25 -3.31
CA GLY A 47 -4.90 5.73 -4.21
C GLY A 47 -5.76 6.81 -4.87
N GLN A 48 -6.94 6.43 -5.36
CA GLN A 48 -7.82 7.33 -6.13
C GLN A 48 -8.46 8.45 -5.29
N LEU A 49 -8.55 8.27 -3.98
CA LEU A 49 -9.10 9.32 -3.12
C LEU A 49 -8.25 10.60 -3.14
N THR A 50 -6.98 10.51 -3.49
CA THR A 50 -6.10 11.68 -3.58
C THR A 50 -6.52 12.68 -4.66
N ILE A 51 -7.33 12.25 -5.64
CA ILE A 51 -7.83 13.09 -6.73
C ILE A 51 -9.31 13.47 -6.55
N THR A 52 -9.92 13.12 -5.45
CA THR A 52 -11.33 13.37 -5.16
C THR A 52 -11.49 14.61 -4.28
N ASN A 53 -12.26 15.61 -4.75
CA ASN A 53 -12.40 16.89 -4.04
C ASN A 53 -13.35 16.83 -2.84
N GLU A 54 -14.46 16.10 -2.96
CA GLU A 54 -15.43 15.93 -1.88
C GLU A 54 -15.73 14.48 -1.61
N VAL A 55 -15.60 14.09 -0.35
CA VAL A 55 -15.94 12.75 0.14
C VAL A 55 -16.85 12.90 1.34
N GLU A 56 -18.08 12.43 1.24
CA GLU A 56 -19.09 12.52 2.29
C GLU A 56 -19.46 11.17 2.91
N ASN A 57 -18.99 10.09 2.29
CA ASN A 57 -19.37 8.73 2.68
C ASN A 57 -18.25 7.96 3.38
N PHE A 58 -17.23 8.67 3.89
CA PHE A 58 -16.20 8.06 4.71
C PHE A 58 -16.49 8.34 6.19
N PRO A 59 -16.63 7.29 7.01
CA PRO A 59 -16.96 7.47 8.43
C PRO A 59 -15.90 8.27 9.18
N GLY A 60 -16.33 9.11 10.10
CA GLY A 60 -15.45 9.94 10.93
C GLY A 60 -15.35 11.39 10.46
N TYR A 61 -15.97 11.73 9.34
CA TYR A 61 -16.01 13.08 8.78
C TYR A 61 -17.48 13.52 8.61
N PRO A 62 -18.14 13.99 9.68
CA PRO A 62 -19.59 14.24 9.66
C PRO A 62 -20.00 15.32 8.67
N GLU A 63 -19.12 16.27 8.36
CA GLU A 63 -19.38 17.33 7.38
C GLU A 63 -18.68 17.06 6.03
N GLY A 64 -18.13 15.83 5.84
CA GLY A 64 -17.33 15.50 4.68
C GLY A 64 -15.91 16.06 4.76
N SER A 65 -15.10 15.74 3.76
CA SER A 65 -13.75 16.26 3.63
C SER A 65 -13.26 16.03 2.20
N SER A 66 -12.10 16.58 1.87
CA SER A 66 -11.45 16.24 0.60
C SER A 66 -10.74 14.89 0.68
N GLY A 67 -10.62 14.21 -0.46
CA GLY A 67 -9.87 12.95 -0.54
C GLY A 67 -8.43 13.08 -0.04
N PRO A 68 -7.66 14.09 -0.49
CA PRO A 68 -6.30 14.29 0.01
C PRO A 68 -6.19 14.41 1.53
N VAL A 69 -7.10 15.16 2.17
CA VAL A 69 -7.10 15.32 3.64
C VAL A 69 -7.38 14.00 4.33
N ILE A 70 -8.40 13.26 3.87
CA ILE A 70 -8.73 11.95 4.43
C ILE A 70 -7.56 11.00 4.30
N MET A 71 -6.92 10.96 3.13
CA MET A 71 -5.80 10.04 2.89
C MET A 71 -4.57 10.41 3.71
N GLU A 72 -4.31 11.70 3.91
CA GLU A 72 -3.24 12.14 4.80
C GLU A 72 -3.48 11.71 6.25
N ASP A 73 -4.72 11.87 6.73
CA ASP A 73 -5.10 11.45 8.07
C ASP A 73 -4.94 9.94 8.26
N ILE A 74 -5.41 9.13 7.30
CA ILE A 74 -5.29 7.67 7.38
C ILE A 74 -3.81 7.25 7.34
N ARG A 75 -3.02 7.85 6.45
CA ARG A 75 -1.59 7.57 6.36
C ARG A 75 -0.88 7.89 7.68
N ASN A 76 -1.14 9.06 8.25
CA ASN A 76 -0.56 9.46 9.52
C ASN A 76 -1.00 8.54 10.66
N GLN A 77 -2.23 8.08 10.65
CA GLN A 77 -2.72 7.11 11.63
C GLN A 77 -1.98 5.77 11.48
N ALA A 78 -1.76 5.30 10.26
CA ALA A 78 -1.01 4.07 10.02
C ALA A 78 0.44 4.19 10.50
N LEU A 79 1.10 5.31 10.23
CA LEU A 79 2.45 5.60 10.73
C LEU A 79 2.48 5.64 12.26
N HIS A 80 1.49 6.28 12.87
CA HIS A 80 1.41 6.42 14.33
C HIS A 80 1.33 5.06 15.05
N VAL A 81 0.63 4.10 14.48
CA VAL A 81 0.51 2.76 15.08
C VAL A 81 1.65 1.82 14.67
N GLY A 82 2.61 2.28 13.88
CA GLY A 82 3.85 1.55 13.61
C GLY A 82 3.91 0.80 12.28
N VAL A 83 3.06 1.14 11.30
CA VAL A 83 3.18 0.55 9.97
C VAL A 83 4.49 1.03 9.33
N GLU A 84 5.32 0.09 8.89
CA GLU A 84 6.49 0.41 8.08
C GLU A 84 6.05 0.61 6.64
N MET A 85 6.38 1.77 6.07
CA MET A 85 6.04 2.12 4.69
C MET A 85 7.30 2.20 3.85
N ARG A 86 7.22 1.64 2.66
CA ARG A 86 8.32 1.64 1.71
C ARG A 86 7.82 2.09 0.35
N PRO A 87 8.50 3.08 -0.27
CA PRO A 87 8.21 3.43 -1.66
C PRO A 87 8.63 2.29 -2.58
N GLY A 88 8.02 2.22 -3.75
CA GLY A 88 8.35 1.23 -4.76
C GLY A 88 7.11 0.52 -5.28
N ILE A 89 7.33 -0.34 -6.26
CA ILE A 89 6.28 -1.06 -6.96
C ILE A 89 6.57 -2.55 -6.86
N VAL A 90 5.60 -3.33 -6.40
CA VAL A 90 5.68 -4.78 -6.49
C VAL A 90 5.48 -5.17 -7.95
N THR A 91 6.54 -5.69 -8.57
CA THR A 91 6.58 -5.98 -10.01
C THR A 91 6.40 -7.45 -10.33
N LYS A 92 6.63 -8.32 -9.35
CA LYS A 92 6.49 -9.76 -9.52
C LYS A 92 6.12 -10.41 -8.19
N VAL A 93 5.33 -11.46 -8.25
CA VAL A 93 4.94 -12.27 -7.10
C VAL A 93 5.05 -13.75 -7.42
N ASP A 94 5.31 -14.54 -6.40
CA ASP A 94 5.20 -15.99 -6.45
C ASP A 94 4.42 -16.46 -5.23
N PHE A 95 3.17 -16.83 -5.45
CA PHE A 95 2.25 -17.30 -4.41
C PHE A 95 2.02 -18.82 -4.47
N SER A 96 2.89 -19.55 -5.17
CA SER A 96 2.72 -21.01 -5.36
C SER A 96 2.86 -21.81 -4.07
N SER A 97 3.62 -21.27 -3.11
CA SER A 97 3.81 -21.90 -1.80
C SER A 97 4.07 -20.86 -0.73
N ARG A 98 3.93 -21.23 0.54
CA ARG A 98 4.30 -20.37 1.67
C ARG A 98 5.70 -20.73 2.18
N PRO A 99 6.51 -19.73 2.59
CA PRO A 99 6.23 -18.28 2.54
C PRO A 99 6.12 -17.75 1.11
N PHE A 100 5.39 -16.64 0.95
CA PHE A 100 5.19 -16.00 -0.35
C PHE A 100 6.39 -15.12 -0.71
N HIS A 101 6.65 -15.01 -2.00
CA HIS A 101 7.75 -14.18 -2.51
C HIS A 101 7.20 -13.04 -3.35
N CYS A 102 7.69 -11.82 -3.10
CA CYS A 102 7.35 -10.62 -3.85
C CYS A 102 8.63 -9.86 -4.18
N TRP A 103 8.69 -9.25 -5.36
CA TRP A 103 9.84 -8.44 -5.78
C TRP A 103 9.41 -7.01 -5.96
N VAL A 104 10.20 -6.09 -5.40
CA VAL A 104 9.99 -4.65 -5.48
C VAL A 104 10.97 -4.05 -6.46
N ASP A 105 10.46 -3.29 -7.42
CA ASP A 105 11.24 -2.59 -8.45
C ASP A 105 12.17 -3.54 -9.24
N ASP A 106 11.71 -4.76 -9.50
CA ASP A 106 12.46 -5.83 -10.19
C ASP A 106 13.80 -6.19 -9.53
N LYS A 107 13.98 -5.83 -8.26
CA LYS A 107 15.27 -5.95 -7.60
C LYS A 107 15.16 -6.61 -6.23
N ASP A 108 14.52 -5.96 -5.28
CA ASP A 108 14.50 -6.40 -3.89
C ASP A 108 13.45 -7.48 -3.68
N GLU A 109 13.80 -8.54 -2.97
CA GLU A 109 12.88 -9.64 -2.67
C GLU A 109 12.36 -9.52 -1.25
N ILE A 110 11.05 -9.65 -1.11
CA ILE A 110 10.38 -9.73 0.18
C ILE A 110 9.74 -11.09 0.30
N VAL A 111 10.08 -11.78 1.39
CA VAL A 111 9.51 -13.07 1.75
C VAL A 111 8.52 -12.84 2.88
N ALA A 112 7.26 -13.20 2.68
CA ALA A 112 6.18 -12.88 3.59
C ALA A 112 5.39 -14.12 3.99
N ASP A 113 5.06 -14.22 5.27
CA ASP A 113 4.17 -15.28 5.75
C ASP A 113 2.74 -15.08 5.26
N THR A 114 2.31 -13.82 5.19
CA THR A 114 0.99 -13.43 4.70
C THR A 114 1.10 -12.21 3.81
N VAL A 115 0.21 -12.12 2.82
CA VAL A 115 0.15 -10.98 1.89
C VAL A 115 -1.28 -10.48 1.81
N ILE A 116 -1.43 -9.17 1.91
CA ILE A 116 -2.71 -8.48 1.66
C ILE A 116 -2.55 -7.69 0.36
N VAL A 117 -3.37 -8.02 -0.63
CA VAL A 117 -3.38 -7.34 -1.92
C VAL A 117 -4.42 -6.22 -1.87
N ALA A 118 -3.95 -4.98 -1.91
CA ALA A 118 -4.77 -3.78 -1.83
C ALA A 118 -4.36 -2.77 -2.92
N THR A 119 -4.19 -3.28 -4.14
CA THR A 119 -3.59 -2.53 -5.26
C THR A 119 -4.53 -1.51 -5.88
N GLY A 120 -5.82 -1.53 -5.52
CA GLY A 120 -6.79 -0.57 -6.03
C GLY A 120 -7.17 -0.81 -7.48
N ALA A 121 -7.68 0.23 -8.10
CA ALA A 121 -8.14 0.20 -9.47
C ALA A 121 -7.85 1.52 -10.16
N GLN A 122 -7.77 1.47 -11.48
CA GLN A 122 -7.75 2.67 -12.33
C GLN A 122 -8.99 2.70 -13.20
N ALA A 123 -9.49 3.91 -13.48
CA ALA A 123 -10.59 4.07 -14.40
C ALA A 123 -10.16 3.60 -15.80
N ARG A 124 -10.97 2.74 -16.41
CA ARG A 124 -10.82 2.37 -17.81
C ARG A 124 -11.68 3.29 -18.67
N TRP A 125 -11.02 4.08 -19.48
CA TRP A 125 -11.69 4.90 -20.46
C TRP A 125 -12.07 4.00 -21.65
N LEU A 126 -13.33 4.06 -22.07
CA LEU A 126 -13.82 3.22 -23.18
C LEU A 126 -13.24 3.62 -24.53
N GLY A 127 -12.60 4.78 -24.61
CA GLY A 127 -12.05 5.27 -25.88
C GLY A 127 -13.07 5.58 -26.94
N LEU A 128 -14.34 5.76 -26.55
CA LEU A 128 -15.40 6.11 -27.48
C LEU A 128 -15.27 7.59 -27.87
N PRO A 129 -15.47 7.92 -29.17
CA PRO A 129 -15.49 9.31 -29.56
C PRO A 129 -16.67 10.02 -28.89
N SER A 130 -16.40 11.20 -28.36
CA SER A 130 -17.41 12.04 -27.73
C SER A 130 -18.31 12.68 -28.80
#